data_18a5599ae852781a20c48c1a35917353
#
_entry.id   18a5599ae852781a20c48c1a35917353
#
_cell.length_a   1.000
_cell.length_b   1.000
_cell.length_c   1.000
_cell.angle_alpha   90.00
_cell.angle_beta   90.00
_cell.angle_gamma   90.00
#
_symmetry.space_group_name_H-M   'P 1'
#
loop_
_entity.id
_entity.type
_entity.pdbx_description
1 polymer ?
#
loop_
_entity_poly.entity_id
_entity_poly.type
_entity_poly.pdbx_seq_one_letter_code
_entity_poly.pdbx_strand_id
1 'polypeptide(L)'
;MQSNKPRIVIYGAGQYGLEAARIAIAKGWPIVAALNRSGEKVGQDLGRLAGLGRDLGVVVQDCEAADYAALEADVAIVATTDRLAKNMPAYENLLGAGINVICHGAEAYFPQGADHALAEHIDAFAKRHNVTFTGTGIWDFSRIWSGILIAGPSTEIKSFFHKSVTDAEAANLALMLVCGVSLSQEEYAKSMLGKLGIISNLYKLIPHHVLHALGYRVTEVTEHLEPVLSDQPVYCKTLDRHLDPGICLGTRIIAVVKTEEGVTATTHIELRILPQGENEHMMWALEGTPASKIRVDRTHAVHSSAACMVNRVPDVIAAPPGIRLVSQMGPLMPRLAGSR
;
A
#
# COMPACT_ATOMS: atom_id res chain seq x y z
N MET A 1 -9.31 23.52 24.64
CA MET A 1 -9.60 22.11 24.29
C MET A 1 -8.29 21.35 24.33
N GLN A 2 -8.11 20.41 25.26
CA GLN A 2 -6.96 19.51 25.21
C GLN A 2 -7.08 18.73 23.92
N SER A 3 -6.05 18.83 23.06
CA SER A 3 -5.91 18.00 21.87
C SER A 3 -5.78 16.56 22.36
N ASN A 4 -6.88 15.81 22.29
CA ASN A 4 -6.85 14.39 22.65
C ASN A 4 -6.01 13.68 21.59
N LYS A 5 -4.78 13.28 21.96
CA LYS A 5 -3.87 12.59 21.04
C LYS A 5 -4.46 11.23 20.69
N PRO A 6 -4.47 10.82 19.42
CA PRO A 6 -5.04 9.54 19.00
C PRO A 6 -4.31 8.37 19.67
N ARG A 7 -5.06 7.44 20.22
CA ARG A 7 -4.59 6.21 20.86
C ARG A 7 -4.50 5.12 19.79
N ILE A 8 -3.29 4.62 19.53
CA ILE A 8 -3.01 3.79 18.37
C ILE A 8 -2.72 2.35 18.77
N VAL A 9 -3.30 1.40 18.05
CA VAL A 9 -2.90 -0.01 18.04
C VAL A 9 -2.00 -0.27 16.83
N ILE A 10 -0.86 -0.95 17.02
CA ILE A 10 -0.05 -1.49 15.94
C ILE A 10 -0.41 -2.97 15.77
N TYR A 11 -1.04 -3.32 14.66
CA TYR A 11 -1.36 -4.70 14.32
C TYR A 11 -0.43 -5.20 13.21
N GLY A 12 0.53 -6.03 13.58
CA GLY A 12 1.63 -6.48 12.74
C GLY A 12 2.94 -5.78 13.05
N ALA A 13 3.77 -6.40 13.90
CA ALA A 13 5.11 -5.90 14.28
C ALA A 13 6.17 -6.22 13.20
N GLY A 14 5.80 -6.07 11.91
CA GLY A 14 6.70 -6.13 10.77
C GLY A 14 7.38 -4.78 10.51
N GLN A 15 8.12 -4.70 9.40
CA GLN A 15 8.88 -3.50 9.02
C GLN A 15 8.00 -2.23 8.97
N TYR A 16 6.83 -2.29 8.34
CA TYR A 16 5.90 -1.15 8.22
C TYR A 16 5.22 -0.78 9.53
N GLY A 17 4.81 -1.78 10.33
CA GLY A 17 4.18 -1.52 11.63
C GLY A 17 5.16 -0.92 12.64
N LEU A 18 6.41 -1.42 12.68
CA LEU A 18 7.46 -0.85 13.54
C LEU A 18 7.83 0.58 13.12
N GLU A 19 7.87 0.87 11.82
CA GLU A 19 8.13 2.22 11.33
C GLU A 19 6.96 3.16 11.64
N ALA A 20 5.71 2.72 11.49
CA ALA A 20 4.54 3.49 11.90
C ALA A 20 4.57 3.79 13.41
N ALA A 21 5.01 2.82 14.23
CA ALA A 21 5.21 3.03 15.66
C ALA A 21 6.24 4.13 15.95
N ARG A 22 7.42 4.11 15.29
CA ARG A 22 8.43 5.16 15.45
C ARG A 22 7.88 6.54 15.13
N ILE A 23 7.16 6.68 14.01
CA ILE A 23 6.59 7.95 13.57
C ILE A 23 5.51 8.44 14.53
N ALA A 24 4.60 7.57 14.99
CA ALA A 24 3.56 7.93 15.95
C ALA A 24 4.16 8.41 17.28
N ILE A 25 5.17 7.70 17.79
CA ILE A 25 5.89 8.07 19.02
C ILE A 25 6.63 9.41 18.85
N ALA A 26 7.27 9.65 17.71
CA ALA A 26 7.91 10.94 17.42
C ALA A 26 6.92 12.10 17.38
N LYS A 27 5.65 11.86 17.02
CA LYS A 27 4.55 12.84 17.11
C LYS A 27 4.00 12.99 18.53
N GLY A 28 4.47 12.17 19.47
CA GLY A 28 3.96 12.12 20.86
C GLY A 28 2.57 11.49 20.95
N TRP A 29 2.19 10.64 20.00
CA TRP A 29 0.93 9.90 20.03
C TRP A 29 1.12 8.56 20.78
N PRO A 30 0.25 8.23 21.74
CA PRO A 30 0.39 7.01 22.50
C PRO A 30 0.07 5.77 21.65
N ILE A 31 0.93 4.77 21.73
CA ILE A 31 0.62 3.42 21.28
C ILE A 31 0.14 2.65 22.50
N VAL A 32 -1.11 2.21 22.47
CA VAL A 32 -1.77 1.56 23.61
C VAL A 32 -1.66 0.04 23.56
N ALA A 33 -1.46 -0.53 22.37
CA ALA A 33 -1.22 -1.96 22.21
C ALA A 33 -0.41 -2.26 20.94
N ALA A 34 0.25 -3.40 20.93
CA ALA A 34 0.89 -3.98 19.76
C ALA A 34 0.47 -5.45 19.65
N LEU A 35 -0.01 -5.85 18.48
CA LEU A 35 -0.53 -7.19 18.22
C LEU A 35 0.27 -7.85 17.09
N ASN A 36 0.54 -9.14 17.24
CA ASN A 36 1.18 -9.94 16.20
C ASN A 36 0.66 -11.37 16.28
N ARG A 37 0.77 -12.12 15.20
CA ARG A 37 0.53 -13.57 15.29
C ARG A 37 1.63 -14.20 16.14
N SER A 38 1.34 -15.38 16.69
CA SER A 38 2.30 -16.17 17.46
C SER A 38 3.70 -16.19 16.80
N GLY A 39 4.75 -16.19 17.58
CA GLY A 39 6.14 -16.18 17.12
C GLY A 39 7.04 -15.34 18.01
N GLU A 40 8.31 -15.22 17.65
CA GLU A 40 9.37 -14.64 18.46
C GLU A 40 9.13 -13.20 18.95
N LYS A 41 8.27 -12.44 18.28
CA LYS A 41 7.97 -11.04 18.65
C LYS A 41 6.96 -10.90 19.77
N VAL A 42 6.13 -11.91 19.99
CA VAL A 42 5.17 -11.93 21.11
C VAL A 42 5.93 -11.99 22.42
N GLY A 43 5.53 -11.17 23.38
CA GLY A 43 6.21 -11.04 24.67
C GLY A 43 7.37 -10.03 24.67
N GLN A 44 7.79 -9.49 23.53
CA GLN A 44 8.82 -8.46 23.46
C GLN A 44 8.23 -7.05 23.53
N ASP A 45 9.00 -6.10 24.09
CA ASP A 45 8.61 -4.69 24.14
C ASP A 45 8.70 -4.06 22.74
N LEU A 46 7.65 -3.33 22.36
CA LEU A 46 7.56 -2.66 21.06
C LEU A 46 8.69 -1.63 20.85
N GLY A 47 9.14 -0.95 21.90
CA GLY A 47 10.23 0.03 21.82
C GLY A 47 11.57 -0.61 21.44
N ARG A 48 11.84 -1.80 21.98
CA ARG A 48 13.03 -2.60 21.60
C ARG A 48 12.93 -3.06 20.14
N LEU A 49 11.81 -3.65 19.76
CA LEU A 49 11.57 -4.09 18.38
C LEU A 49 11.64 -2.93 17.38
N ALA A 50 11.15 -1.76 17.78
CA ALA A 50 11.21 -0.54 16.97
C ALA A 50 12.60 0.13 16.98
N GLY A 51 13.59 -0.38 17.74
CA GLY A 51 14.93 0.18 17.77
C GLY A 51 15.04 1.54 18.44
N LEU A 52 14.16 1.85 19.41
CA LEU A 52 14.14 3.15 20.10
C LEU A 52 15.19 3.26 21.22
N GLY A 53 15.96 2.22 21.50
CA GLY A 53 16.94 2.18 22.57
C GLY A 53 16.34 2.24 23.99
N ARG A 54 15.01 2.12 24.12
CA ARG A 54 14.28 2.11 25.40
C ARG A 54 13.01 1.28 25.32
N ASP A 55 12.54 0.82 26.46
CA ASP A 55 11.23 0.19 26.57
C ASP A 55 10.12 1.25 26.53
N LEU A 56 9.00 0.89 25.92
CA LEU A 56 7.76 1.69 25.92
C LEU A 56 6.77 1.21 26.97
N GLY A 57 6.96 0.02 27.54
CA GLY A 57 5.97 -0.66 28.36
C GLY A 57 4.82 -1.26 27.57
N VAL A 58 4.93 -1.29 26.24
CA VAL A 58 3.94 -1.89 25.31
C VAL A 58 4.49 -3.24 24.85
N VAL A 59 4.03 -4.30 25.49
CA VAL A 59 4.42 -5.67 25.13
C VAL A 59 3.58 -6.13 23.94
N VAL A 60 4.22 -6.73 22.93
CA VAL A 60 3.53 -7.32 21.78
C VAL A 60 2.73 -8.54 22.24
N GLN A 61 1.43 -8.51 22.03
CA GLN A 61 0.51 -9.58 22.39
C GLN A 61 0.22 -10.48 21.19
N ASP A 62 -0.15 -11.74 21.46
CA ASP A 62 -0.70 -12.62 20.44
C ASP A 62 -2.10 -12.13 20.06
N CYS A 63 -2.30 -11.88 18.76
CA CYS A 63 -3.57 -11.36 18.26
C CYS A 63 -4.75 -12.35 18.43
N GLU A 64 -4.50 -13.64 18.58
CA GLU A 64 -5.55 -14.65 18.82
C GLU A 64 -5.99 -14.69 20.30
N ALA A 65 -5.12 -14.25 21.22
CA ALA A 65 -5.38 -14.22 22.66
C ALA A 65 -5.71 -12.81 23.21
N ALA A 66 -5.66 -11.78 22.36
CA ALA A 66 -5.85 -10.40 22.81
C ALA A 66 -7.32 -10.09 23.16
N ASP A 67 -7.53 -9.36 24.25
CA ASP A 67 -8.83 -8.77 24.59
C ASP A 67 -8.99 -7.45 23.85
N TYR A 68 -9.63 -7.48 22.69
CA TYR A 68 -9.83 -6.30 21.84
C TYR A 68 -10.73 -5.25 22.49
N ALA A 69 -11.70 -5.64 23.31
CA ALA A 69 -12.59 -4.72 23.99
C ALA A 69 -11.86 -3.87 25.06
N ALA A 70 -10.80 -4.41 25.63
CA ALA A 70 -9.98 -3.72 26.62
C ALA A 70 -8.92 -2.78 26.04
N LEU A 71 -8.72 -2.75 24.70
CA LEU A 71 -7.66 -1.93 24.08
C LEU A 71 -7.91 -0.44 24.20
N GLU A 72 -9.18 -0.01 24.30
CA GLU A 72 -9.59 1.39 24.40
C GLU A 72 -8.82 2.33 23.43
N ALA A 73 -8.73 1.98 22.17
CA ALA A 73 -7.98 2.70 21.13
C ALA A 73 -8.91 3.45 20.18
N ASP A 74 -8.40 4.51 19.57
CA ASP A 74 -9.14 5.27 18.55
C ASP A 74 -8.97 4.66 17.15
N VAL A 75 -7.78 4.10 16.88
CA VAL A 75 -7.44 3.57 15.57
C VAL A 75 -6.38 2.46 15.65
N ALA A 76 -6.51 1.46 14.79
CA ALA A 76 -5.50 0.43 14.56
C ALA A 76 -4.83 0.60 13.19
N ILE A 77 -3.51 0.50 13.16
CA ILE A 77 -2.71 0.41 11.93
C ILE A 77 -2.41 -1.06 11.68
N VAL A 78 -3.05 -1.65 10.67
CA VAL A 78 -2.89 -3.05 10.28
C VAL A 78 -1.85 -3.16 9.16
N ALA A 79 -0.68 -3.71 9.49
CA ALA A 79 0.47 -3.84 8.59
C ALA A 79 0.93 -5.30 8.48
N THR A 80 0.09 -6.16 7.91
CA THR A 80 0.30 -7.60 7.84
C THR A 80 0.42 -8.13 6.42
N THR A 81 -0.67 -8.22 5.66
CA THR A 81 -0.70 -8.78 4.31
C THR A 81 -1.52 -7.91 3.35
N ASP A 82 -1.28 -8.07 2.04
CA ASP A 82 -1.97 -7.32 0.99
C ASP A 82 -3.41 -7.77 0.73
N ARG A 83 -3.81 -8.95 1.24
CA ARG A 83 -5.07 -9.60 0.92
C ARG A 83 -6.15 -9.34 1.96
N LEU A 84 -7.31 -8.82 1.54
CA LEU A 84 -8.48 -8.58 2.41
C LEU A 84 -8.88 -9.84 3.17
N ALA A 85 -9.09 -10.94 2.44
CA ALA A 85 -9.55 -12.20 3.02
C ALA A 85 -8.65 -12.72 4.15
N LYS A 86 -7.32 -12.51 4.04
CA LYS A 86 -6.37 -12.94 5.07
C LYS A 86 -6.37 -12.04 6.31
N ASN A 87 -6.83 -10.80 6.15
CA ASN A 87 -6.91 -9.83 7.23
C ASN A 87 -8.30 -9.76 7.89
N MET A 88 -9.31 -10.46 7.34
CA MET A 88 -10.68 -10.39 7.85
C MET A 88 -10.81 -10.62 9.35
N PRO A 89 -10.14 -11.62 9.98
CA PRO A 89 -10.22 -11.78 11.44
C PRO A 89 -9.72 -10.55 12.21
N ALA A 90 -8.65 -9.89 11.72
CA ALA A 90 -8.16 -8.66 12.33
C ALA A 90 -9.16 -7.50 12.19
N TYR A 91 -9.78 -7.37 11.03
CA TYR A 91 -10.77 -6.31 10.78
C TYR A 91 -12.02 -6.50 11.64
N GLU A 92 -12.57 -7.71 11.71
CA GLU A 92 -13.75 -8.01 12.52
C GLU A 92 -13.50 -7.78 14.02
N ASN A 93 -12.35 -8.20 14.53
CA ASN A 93 -11.99 -8.00 15.93
C ASN A 93 -11.83 -6.51 16.26
N LEU A 94 -11.08 -5.75 15.45
CA LEU A 94 -10.80 -4.34 15.68
C LEU A 94 -12.07 -3.47 15.50
N LEU A 95 -12.75 -3.61 14.36
CA LEU A 95 -13.98 -2.86 14.08
C LEU A 95 -15.07 -3.20 15.10
N GLY A 96 -15.19 -4.49 15.48
CA GLY A 96 -16.13 -4.98 16.48
C GLY A 96 -15.89 -4.39 17.88
N ALA A 97 -14.64 -4.08 18.20
CA ALA A 97 -14.25 -3.37 19.43
C ALA A 97 -14.43 -1.84 19.35
N GLY A 98 -15.02 -1.30 18.28
CA GLY A 98 -15.22 0.14 18.12
C GLY A 98 -13.93 0.89 17.71
N ILE A 99 -12.95 0.21 17.14
CA ILE A 99 -11.65 0.77 16.75
C ILE A 99 -11.63 1.00 15.24
N ASN A 100 -11.34 2.22 14.80
CA ASN A 100 -11.13 2.52 13.38
C ASN A 100 -9.94 1.75 12.82
N VAL A 101 -9.98 1.38 11.54
CA VAL A 101 -8.92 0.58 10.92
C VAL A 101 -8.28 1.32 9.75
N ILE A 102 -6.96 1.43 9.81
CA ILE A 102 -6.09 1.81 8.71
C ILE A 102 -5.31 0.57 8.29
N CYS A 103 -5.48 0.11 7.03
CA CYS A 103 -4.77 -1.04 6.52
C CYS A 103 -3.71 -0.65 5.47
N HIS A 104 -2.50 -1.20 5.60
CA HIS A 104 -1.41 -1.03 4.63
C HIS A 104 -1.60 -1.89 3.38
N GLY A 105 -2.36 -2.99 3.48
CA GLY A 105 -2.51 -3.99 2.43
C GLY A 105 -3.05 -3.41 1.11
N ALA A 106 -2.52 -3.87 0.00
CA ALA A 106 -2.81 -3.33 -1.33
C ALA A 106 -4.30 -3.42 -1.72
N GLU A 107 -4.98 -4.53 -1.40
CA GLU A 107 -6.41 -4.68 -1.68
C GLU A 107 -7.29 -3.71 -0.85
N ALA A 108 -6.80 -3.26 0.31
CA ALA A 108 -7.54 -2.34 1.16
C ALA A 108 -7.64 -0.91 0.60
N TYR A 109 -6.78 -0.52 -0.36
CA TYR A 109 -6.89 0.79 -1.02
C TYR A 109 -8.14 0.92 -1.88
N PHE A 110 -8.61 -0.18 -2.45
CA PHE A 110 -9.83 -0.21 -3.25
C PHE A 110 -10.55 -1.56 -3.07
N PRO A 111 -11.16 -1.78 -1.89
CA PRO A 111 -11.79 -3.06 -1.55
C PRO A 111 -12.83 -3.53 -2.56
N GLN A 112 -13.67 -2.60 -3.06
CA GLN A 112 -14.72 -2.89 -4.04
C GLN A 112 -14.18 -3.44 -5.37
N GLY A 113 -13.01 -2.98 -5.78
CA GLY A 113 -12.33 -3.47 -6.99
C GLY A 113 -11.53 -4.74 -6.76
N ALA A 114 -11.20 -5.06 -5.51
CA ALA A 114 -10.47 -6.26 -5.14
C ALA A 114 -11.42 -7.46 -4.93
N ASP A 115 -12.40 -7.29 -4.06
CA ASP A 115 -13.43 -8.27 -3.74
C ASP A 115 -14.69 -7.55 -3.25
N HIS A 116 -15.70 -7.51 -4.09
CA HIS A 116 -16.93 -6.76 -3.83
C HIS A 116 -17.68 -7.29 -2.60
N ALA A 117 -17.77 -8.61 -2.44
CA ALA A 117 -18.51 -9.23 -1.33
C ALA A 117 -17.83 -8.95 0.02
N LEU A 118 -16.50 -9.06 0.08
CA LEU A 118 -15.73 -8.67 1.27
C LEU A 118 -15.83 -7.17 1.56
N ALA A 119 -15.83 -6.32 0.52
CA ALA A 119 -16.00 -4.88 0.69
C ALA A 119 -17.37 -4.54 1.28
N GLU A 120 -18.45 -5.12 0.76
CA GLU A 120 -19.81 -4.95 1.32
C GLU A 120 -19.86 -5.40 2.78
N HIS A 121 -19.25 -6.55 3.10
CA HIS A 121 -19.20 -7.05 4.47
C HIS A 121 -18.44 -6.09 5.40
N ILE A 122 -17.25 -5.64 5.02
CA ILE A 122 -16.44 -4.68 5.81
C ILE A 122 -17.20 -3.38 6.01
N ASP A 123 -17.81 -2.82 4.96
CA ASP A 123 -18.56 -1.58 5.00
C ASP A 123 -19.76 -1.67 5.95
N ALA A 124 -20.57 -2.71 5.80
CA ALA A 124 -21.73 -2.93 6.67
C ALA A 124 -21.31 -3.20 8.12
N PHE A 125 -20.21 -3.94 8.34
CA PHE A 125 -19.69 -4.24 9.67
C PHE A 125 -19.18 -2.97 10.35
N ALA A 126 -18.37 -2.16 9.66
CA ALA A 126 -17.85 -0.89 10.18
C ALA A 126 -18.97 0.11 10.50
N LYS A 127 -20.00 0.21 9.64
CA LYS A 127 -21.19 1.05 9.90
C LYS A 127 -21.96 0.61 11.14
N ARG A 128 -22.16 -0.69 11.36
CA ARG A 128 -22.82 -1.21 12.57
C ARG A 128 -22.11 -0.85 13.86
N HIS A 129 -20.78 -0.78 13.84
CA HIS A 129 -19.95 -0.47 15.00
C HIS A 129 -19.56 1.01 15.06
N ASN A 130 -20.10 1.86 14.17
CA ASN A 130 -19.84 3.31 14.10
C ASN A 130 -18.37 3.66 13.97
N VAL A 131 -17.62 2.92 13.14
CA VAL A 131 -16.18 3.07 12.89
C VAL A 131 -15.86 3.11 11.40
N THR A 132 -14.68 3.56 11.07
CA THR A 132 -14.19 3.74 9.69
C THR A 132 -13.11 2.72 9.34
N PHE A 133 -13.17 2.18 8.13
CA PHE A 133 -12.11 1.38 7.51
C PHE A 133 -11.53 2.11 6.31
N THR A 134 -10.19 2.14 6.18
CA THR A 134 -9.50 2.63 4.99
C THR A 134 -8.21 1.87 4.71
N GLY A 135 -7.84 1.78 3.44
CA GLY A 135 -6.50 1.37 3.01
C GLY A 135 -5.65 2.56 2.64
N THR A 136 -4.45 2.68 3.20
CA THR A 136 -3.50 3.75 2.90
C THR A 136 -2.04 3.33 3.09
N GLY A 137 -1.13 4.11 2.56
CA GLY A 137 0.32 3.98 2.58
C GLY A 137 0.88 4.75 1.39
N ILE A 138 2.00 4.31 0.83
CA ILE A 138 2.69 5.06 -0.22
C ILE A 138 1.84 5.26 -1.50
N TRP A 139 0.88 4.38 -1.78
CA TRP A 139 0.01 4.52 -2.95
C TRP A 139 -0.94 5.71 -2.84
N ASP A 140 -1.30 6.15 -1.63
CA ASP A 140 -2.19 7.27 -1.38
C ASP A 140 -1.76 8.50 -2.19
N PHE A 141 -0.60 9.08 -1.90
CA PHE A 141 -0.15 10.30 -2.58
C PHE A 141 0.50 10.00 -3.94
N SER A 142 1.30 8.91 -4.04
CA SER A 142 2.16 8.68 -5.19
C SER A 142 1.46 8.01 -6.38
N ARG A 143 0.32 7.36 -6.16
CA ARG A 143 -0.42 6.64 -7.20
C ARG A 143 -1.86 7.11 -7.34
N ILE A 144 -2.60 7.23 -6.23
CA ILE A 144 -4.02 7.57 -6.30
C ILE A 144 -4.19 9.08 -6.46
N TRP A 145 -3.72 9.87 -5.50
CA TRP A 145 -3.88 11.32 -5.57
C TRP A 145 -3.10 11.95 -6.72
N SER A 146 -1.92 11.46 -7.06
CA SER A 146 -1.17 11.95 -8.23
C SER A 146 -1.95 11.74 -9.54
N GLY A 147 -2.63 10.59 -9.70
CA GLY A 147 -3.49 10.32 -10.86
C GLY A 147 -4.73 11.18 -10.90
N ILE A 148 -5.36 11.44 -9.75
CA ILE A 148 -6.55 12.31 -9.66
C ILE A 148 -6.18 13.78 -9.93
N LEU A 149 -5.09 14.26 -9.34
CA LEU A 149 -4.69 15.67 -9.44
C LEU A 149 -4.36 16.10 -10.87
N ILE A 150 -3.73 15.25 -11.68
CA ILE A 150 -3.42 15.61 -13.07
C ILE A 150 -4.67 15.71 -13.97
N ALA A 151 -5.77 15.08 -13.56
CA ALA A 151 -7.04 15.14 -14.28
C ALA A 151 -7.77 16.47 -14.06
N GLY A 152 -7.55 17.15 -12.92
CA GLY A 152 -8.30 18.34 -12.51
C GLY A 152 -8.35 19.49 -13.53
N PRO A 153 -7.27 19.85 -14.23
CA PRO A 153 -7.30 20.91 -15.21
C PRO A 153 -7.85 20.49 -16.59
N SER A 154 -8.12 19.18 -16.82
CA SER A 154 -8.51 18.68 -18.15
C SER A 154 -10.01 18.81 -18.37
N THR A 155 -10.39 19.34 -19.54
CA THR A 155 -11.79 19.43 -20.03
C THR A 155 -12.20 18.23 -20.86
N GLU A 156 -11.20 17.49 -21.39
CA GLU A 156 -11.38 16.25 -22.15
C GLU A 156 -10.28 15.28 -21.75
N ILE A 157 -10.64 14.05 -21.42
CA ILE A 157 -9.69 12.99 -21.06
C ILE A 157 -9.87 11.84 -22.06
N LYS A 158 -8.77 11.41 -22.71
CA LYS A 158 -8.73 10.29 -23.66
C LYS A 158 -8.15 9.05 -23.03
N SER A 159 -7.00 9.19 -22.37
CA SER A 159 -6.33 8.06 -21.73
C SER A 159 -5.44 8.48 -20.57
N PHE A 160 -5.17 7.51 -19.70
CA PHE A 160 -4.14 7.59 -18.66
C PHE A 160 -3.05 6.55 -18.90
N PHE A 161 -1.83 6.92 -18.62
CA PHE A 161 -0.70 6.01 -18.52
C PHE A 161 -0.02 6.15 -17.17
N HIS A 162 0.09 5.04 -16.43
CA HIS A 162 0.84 4.98 -15.16
C HIS A 162 2.07 4.11 -15.32
N LYS A 163 3.21 4.60 -14.85
CA LYS A 163 4.42 3.79 -14.69
C LYS A 163 4.89 3.85 -13.24
N SER A 164 5.26 2.70 -12.69
CA SER A 164 5.91 2.60 -11.39
C SER A 164 7.12 1.69 -11.50
N VAL A 165 8.23 2.13 -10.95
CA VAL A 165 9.49 1.38 -10.90
C VAL A 165 9.89 1.20 -9.45
N THR A 166 10.08 -0.05 -9.04
CA THR A 166 10.45 -0.45 -7.69
C THR A 166 11.70 -1.31 -7.74
N ASP A 167 12.66 -1.02 -6.87
CA ASP A 167 13.88 -1.82 -6.74
C ASP A 167 13.59 -3.12 -5.98
N ALA A 168 13.56 -4.22 -6.73
CA ALA A 168 13.34 -5.54 -6.15
C ALA A 168 14.50 -5.97 -5.25
N GLU A 169 15.72 -5.49 -5.51
CA GLU A 169 16.91 -5.79 -4.72
C GLU A 169 16.87 -5.11 -3.35
N ALA A 170 16.49 -3.84 -3.31
CA ALA A 170 16.34 -3.09 -2.07
C ALA A 170 15.20 -3.63 -1.17
N ALA A 171 14.21 -4.30 -1.78
CA ALA A 171 13.12 -4.91 -1.04
C ALA A 171 13.58 -6.17 -0.28
N ASN A 172 13.96 -7.23 -0.97
CA ASN A 172 14.55 -8.46 -0.43
C ASN A 172 14.76 -9.54 -1.51
N LEU A 173 15.58 -10.56 -1.18
CA LEU A 173 15.86 -11.69 -2.06
C LEU A 173 14.58 -12.46 -2.49
N ALA A 174 13.60 -12.60 -1.60
CA ALA A 174 12.37 -13.33 -1.93
C ALA A 174 11.59 -12.63 -3.05
N LEU A 175 11.50 -11.30 -3.01
CA LEU A 175 10.87 -10.52 -4.09
C LEU A 175 11.64 -10.67 -5.40
N MET A 176 12.98 -10.61 -5.37
CA MET A 176 13.81 -10.82 -6.56
C MET A 176 13.51 -12.16 -7.24
N LEU A 177 13.47 -13.25 -6.47
CA LEU A 177 13.19 -14.60 -6.97
C LEU A 177 11.75 -14.71 -7.52
N VAL A 178 10.79 -14.15 -6.82
CA VAL A 178 9.38 -14.11 -7.26
C VAL A 178 9.23 -13.33 -8.56
N CYS A 179 10.01 -12.27 -8.76
CA CYS A 179 9.99 -11.45 -9.97
C CYS A 179 10.83 -12.03 -11.12
N GLY A 180 11.45 -13.20 -10.96
CA GLY A 180 12.21 -13.86 -12.00
C GLY A 180 13.55 -13.21 -12.34
N VAL A 181 14.15 -12.47 -11.39
CA VAL A 181 15.50 -11.91 -11.55
C VAL A 181 16.50 -13.02 -11.84
N SER A 182 17.42 -12.78 -12.79
CA SER A 182 18.48 -13.70 -13.19
C SER A 182 18.02 -14.90 -14.05
N LEU A 183 16.75 -15.02 -14.41
CA LEU A 183 16.26 -16.04 -15.33
C LEU A 183 16.54 -15.65 -16.79
N SER A 184 16.76 -16.64 -17.65
CA SER A 184 16.64 -16.44 -19.11
C SER A 184 15.18 -16.18 -19.49
N GLN A 185 14.92 -15.69 -20.70
CA GLN A 185 13.56 -15.46 -21.17
C GLN A 185 12.72 -16.76 -21.20
N GLU A 186 13.34 -17.87 -21.56
CA GLU A 186 12.68 -19.18 -21.60
C GLU A 186 12.33 -19.68 -20.18
N GLU A 187 13.26 -19.57 -19.24
CA GLU A 187 13.02 -19.92 -17.84
C GLU A 187 11.97 -19.01 -17.21
N TYR A 188 11.99 -17.71 -17.54
CA TYR A 188 10.97 -16.76 -17.11
C TYR A 188 9.58 -17.18 -17.60
N ALA A 189 9.43 -17.45 -18.89
CA ALA A 189 8.17 -17.87 -19.47
C ALA A 189 7.61 -19.14 -18.78
N LYS A 190 8.46 -20.14 -18.52
CA LYS A 190 8.08 -21.36 -17.79
C LYS A 190 7.76 -21.10 -16.32
N SER A 191 8.58 -20.30 -15.62
CA SER A 191 8.46 -20.05 -14.19
C SER A 191 7.29 -19.13 -13.85
N MET A 192 6.95 -18.17 -14.72
CA MET A 192 5.90 -17.19 -14.48
C MET A 192 4.51 -17.65 -14.94
N LEU A 193 4.42 -18.79 -15.62
CA LEU A 193 3.13 -19.41 -15.98
C LEU A 193 2.34 -19.73 -14.70
N GLY A 194 1.17 -19.17 -14.55
CA GLY A 194 0.33 -19.33 -13.35
C GLY A 194 0.69 -18.45 -12.13
N LYS A 195 1.76 -17.68 -12.17
CA LYS A 195 2.12 -16.75 -11.09
C LYS A 195 1.37 -15.42 -11.16
N LEU A 196 0.58 -15.20 -12.20
CA LEU A 196 -0.16 -13.94 -12.37
C LEU A 196 -0.95 -13.56 -11.10
N GLY A 197 -1.69 -14.49 -10.51
CA GLY A 197 -2.45 -14.23 -9.29
C GLY A 197 -1.64 -14.06 -8.00
N ILE A 198 -0.34 -14.37 -8.01
CA ILE A 198 0.55 -14.21 -6.86
C ILE A 198 1.17 -12.82 -6.85
N ILE A 199 1.74 -12.40 -7.98
CA ILE A 199 2.47 -11.14 -8.14
C ILE A 199 1.54 -10.00 -8.52
N SER A 200 0.51 -10.29 -9.31
CA SER A 200 -0.46 -9.35 -9.83
C SER A 200 -1.80 -9.38 -9.06
N ASN A 201 -2.89 -8.97 -9.67
CA ASN A 201 -4.20 -8.73 -9.06
C ASN A 201 -4.25 -7.58 -8.05
N LEU A 202 -3.09 -7.01 -7.69
CA LEU A 202 -3.02 -5.85 -6.79
C LEU A 202 -2.91 -4.56 -7.58
N TYR A 203 -2.06 -4.55 -8.60
CA TYR A 203 -1.68 -3.31 -9.28
C TYR A 203 -2.73 -2.78 -10.25
N LYS A 204 -3.61 -3.65 -10.77
CA LYS A 204 -4.80 -3.24 -11.54
C LYS A 204 -5.78 -2.38 -10.73
N LEU A 205 -5.71 -2.47 -9.39
CA LEU A 205 -6.52 -1.65 -8.49
C LEU A 205 -6.14 -0.17 -8.54
N ILE A 206 -4.92 0.18 -8.96
CA ILE A 206 -4.45 1.56 -9.03
C ILE A 206 -5.23 2.35 -10.10
N PRO A 207 -5.18 1.98 -11.39
CA PRO A 207 -5.94 2.68 -12.42
C PRO A 207 -7.45 2.54 -12.21
N HIS A 208 -7.93 1.42 -11.70
CA HIS A 208 -9.34 1.22 -11.38
C HIS A 208 -9.83 2.23 -10.33
N HIS A 209 -9.07 2.39 -9.23
CA HIS A 209 -9.41 3.36 -8.18
C HIS A 209 -9.40 4.82 -8.70
N VAL A 210 -8.39 5.19 -9.50
CA VAL A 210 -8.31 6.54 -10.07
C VAL A 210 -9.50 6.82 -10.98
N LEU A 211 -9.83 5.91 -11.91
CA LEU A 211 -10.98 6.06 -12.79
C LEU A 211 -12.30 6.11 -12.01
N HIS A 212 -12.48 5.23 -11.01
CA HIS A 212 -13.64 5.24 -10.12
C HIS A 212 -13.78 6.59 -9.39
N ALA A 213 -12.68 7.13 -8.85
CA ALA A 213 -12.67 8.40 -8.13
C ALA A 213 -13.03 9.60 -9.05
N LEU A 214 -12.73 9.49 -10.34
CA LEU A 214 -13.09 10.48 -11.37
C LEU A 214 -14.50 10.27 -11.94
N GLY A 215 -15.24 9.26 -11.46
CA GLY A 215 -16.62 8.99 -11.85
C GLY A 215 -16.79 8.13 -13.10
N TYR A 216 -15.73 7.52 -13.62
CA TYR A 216 -15.80 6.61 -14.77
C TYR A 216 -16.34 5.23 -14.38
N ARG A 217 -17.12 4.61 -15.25
CA ARG A 217 -17.65 3.26 -15.09
C ARG A 217 -16.75 2.24 -15.79
N VAL A 218 -16.03 1.44 -14.99
CA VAL A 218 -15.12 0.42 -15.51
C VAL A 218 -15.90 -0.78 -16.06
N THR A 219 -15.57 -1.20 -17.28
CA THR A 219 -16.20 -2.34 -17.98
C THR A 219 -15.27 -3.54 -18.13
N GLU A 220 -13.95 -3.29 -18.22
CA GLU A 220 -12.98 -4.35 -18.47
C GLU A 220 -11.68 -4.05 -17.72
N VAL A 221 -11.11 -5.09 -17.11
CA VAL A 221 -9.78 -5.03 -16.49
C VAL A 221 -8.99 -6.25 -16.92
N THR A 222 -7.88 -6.03 -17.62
CA THR A 222 -6.95 -7.09 -18.04
C THR A 222 -5.59 -6.88 -17.41
N GLU A 223 -4.84 -7.96 -17.21
CA GLU A 223 -3.50 -7.92 -16.64
C GLU A 223 -2.63 -9.03 -17.20
N HIS A 224 -1.36 -8.75 -17.51
CA HIS A 224 -0.39 -9.75 -17.93
C HIS A 224 1.01 -9.39 -17.43
N LEU A 225 1.94 -10.36 -17.50
CA LEU A 225 3.32 -10.24 -17.06
C LEU A 225 4.27 -10.30 -18.25
N GLU A 226 5.30 -9.45 -18.21
CA GLU A 226 6.41 -9.47 -19.16
C GLU A 226 7.76 -9.44 -18.42
N PRO A 227 8.82 -10.08 -18.95
CA PRO A 227 10.17 -9.91 -18.42
C PRO A 227 10.66 -8.48 -18.67
N VAL A 228 11.39 -7.92 -17.72
CA VAL A 228 12.18 -6.71 -17.96
C VAL A 228 13.59 -7.14 -18.29
N LEU A 229 14.05 -6.78 -19.48
CA LEU A 229 15.39 -7.08 -20.00
C LEU A 229 16.20 -5.80 -20.10
N SER A 230 17.52 -5.93 -20.15
CA SER A 230 18.44 -4.84 -20.45
C SER A 230 19.29 -5.19 -21.68
N ASP A 231 19.63 -4.16 -22.46
CA ASP A 231 20.58 -4.27 -23.59
C ASP A 231 22.04 -4.13 -23.11
N GLN A 232 22.25 -3.77 -21.85
CA GLN A 232 23.55 -3.59 -21.22
C GLN A 232 23.65 -4.47 -19.98
N PRO A 233 24.86 -4.90 -19.57
CA PRO A 233 25.06 -5.62 -18.32
C PRO A 233 24.62 -4.75 -17.13
N VAL A 234 23.88 -5.32 -16.19
CA VAL A 234 23.42 -4.66 -14.97
C VAL A 234 23.98 -5.40 -13.76
N TYR A 235 24.69 -4.70 -12.88
CA TYR A 235 25.26 -5.30 -11.69
C TYR A 235 24.18 -5.54 -10.63
N CYS A 236 24.04 -6.79 -10.19
CA CYS A 236 23.19 -7.20 -9.09
C CYS A 236 24.05 -7.41 -7.83
N LYS A 237 23.88 -6.55 -6.82
CA LYS A 237 24.65 -6.59 -5.56
C LYS A 237 24.38 -7.86 -4.76
N THR A 238 23.11 -8.27 -4.68
CA THR A 238 22.68 -9.45 -3.91
C THR A 238 23.26 -10.75 -4.48
N LEU A 239 23.44 -10.82 -5.81
CA LEU A 239 24.04 -11.98 -6.47
C LEU A 239 25.56 -11.82 -6.70
N ASP A 240 26.12 -10.66 -6.37
CA ASP A 240 27.52 -10.28 -6.59
C ASP A 240 28.02 -10.56 -7.99
N ARG A 241 27.21 -10.21 -9.01
CA ARG A 241 27.55 -10.40 -10.44
C ARG A 241 26.78 -9.46 -11.35
N HIS A 242 27.29 -9.31 -12.56
CA HIS A 242 26.52 -8.70 -13.64
C HIS A 242 25.49 -9.69 -14.19
N LEU A 243 24.31 -9.18 -14.50
CA LEU A 243 23.30 -9.83 -15.31
C LEU A 243 23.53 -9.39 -16.75
N ASP A 244 23.82 -10.33 -17.63
CA ASP A 244 24.15 -10.07 -19.04
C ASP A 244 22.92 -9.57 -19.82
N PRO A 245 23.13 -8.92 -20.98
CA PRO A 245 22.04 -8.56 -21.89
C PRO A 245 21.14 -9.75 -22.21
N GLY A 246 19.82 -9.51 -22.19
CA GLY A 246 18.81 -10.55 -22.42
C GLY A 246 18.46 -11.43 -21.23
N ILE A 247 19.16 -11.27 -20.09
CA ILE A 247 18.76 -11.88 -18.80
C ILE A 247 17.73 -10.99 -18.11
N CYS A 248 16.76 -11.60 -17.43
CA CYS A 248 15.69 -10.89 -16.73
C CYS A 248 16.22 -10.10 -15.53
N LEU A 249 15.97 -8.82 -15.53
CA LEU A 249 16.17 -7.94 -14.39
C LEU A 249 14.99 -8.00 -13.38
N GLY A 250 13.89 -8.59 -13.79
CA GLY A 250 12.66 -8.67 -13.03
C GLY A 250 11.42 -8.75 -13.91
N THR A 251 10.27 -8.36 -13.38
CA THR A 251 8.98 -8.44 -14.06
C THR A 251 8.36 -7.08 -14.28
N ARG A 252 7.65 -6.91 -15.40
CA ARG A 252 6.70 -5.84 -15.67
C ARG A 252 5.29 -6.40 -15.63
N ILE A 253 4.44 -5.82 -14.81
CA ILE A 253 3.01 -6.11 -14.75
C ILE A 253 2.32 -5.03 -15.55
N ILE A 254 1.57 -5.44 -16.57
CA ILE A 254 0.80 -4.53 -17.42
C ILE A 254 -0.67 -4.75 -17.11
N ALA A 255 -1.35 -3.68 -16.66
CA ALA A 255 -2.80 -3.69 -16.49
C ALA A 255 -3.44 -2.67 -17.42
N VAL A 256 -4.57 -3.04 -18.03
CA VAL A 256 -5.38 -2.16 -18.86
C VAL A 256 -6.81 -2.15 -18.30
N VAL A 257 -7.31 -0.96 -18.05
CA VAL A 257 -8.67 -0.72 -17.55
C VAL A 257 -9.41 0.11 -18.58
N LYS A 258 -10.59 -0.37 -19.04
CA LYS A 258 -11.46 0.32 -19.97
C LYS A 258 -12.75 0.77 -19.29
N THR A 259 -13.32 1.86 -19.77
CA THR A 259 -14.57 2.43 -19.24
C THR A 259 -15.65 2.51 -20.29
N GLU A 260 -16.91 2.63 -19.86
CA GLU A 260 -18.07 2.87 -20.75
C GLU A 260 -17.92 4.18 -21.52
N GLU A 261 -17.31 5.18 -20.90
CA GLU A 261 -17.11 6.51 -21.47
C GLU A 261 -15.98 6.55 -22.52
N GLY A 262 -15.34 5.42 -22.81
CA GLY A 262 -14.28 5.28 -23.81
C GLY A 262 -12.88 5.69 -23.31
N VAL A 263 -12.73 6.09 -22.04
CA VAL A 263 -11.44 6.37 -21.44
C VAL A 263 -10.73 5.06 -21.09
N THR A 264 -9.43 4.98 -21.36
CA THR A 264 -8.59 3.84 -20.99
C THR A 264 -7.47 4.26 -20.05
N ALA A 265 -7.10 3.38 -19.14
CA ALA A 265 -5.91 3.55 -18.30
C ALA A 265 -4.99 2.34 -18.44
N THR A 266 -3.74 2.57 -18.85
CA THR A 266 -2.70 1.55 -18.94
C THR A 266 -1.68 1.76 -17.83
N THR A 267 -1.31 0.67 -17.17
CA THR A 267 -0.36 0.70 -16.04
C THR A 267 0.80 -0.25 -16.30
N HIS A 268 2.03 0.24 -16.19
CA HIS A 268 3.27 -0.54 -16.22
C HIS A 268 3.92 -0.50 -14.84
N ILE A 269 3.91 -1.61 -14.13
CA ILE A 269 4.58 -1.75 -12.84
C ILE A 269 5.82 -2.61 -13.01
N GLU A 270 6.99 -2.05 -12.85
CA GLU A 270 8.27 -2.73 -12.94
C GLU A 270 8.80 -3.03 -11.53
N LEU A 271 8.97 -4.31 -11.22
CA LEU A 271 9.64 -4.82 -10.03
C LEU A 271 10.93 -5.48 -10.51
N ARG A 272 12.03 -4.79 -10.40
CA ARG A 272 13.29 -5.20 -11.05
C ARG A 272 14.54 -4.65 -10.38
N ILE A 273 15.70 -5.19 -10.76
CA ILE A 273 17.00 -4.57 -10.45
C ILE A 273 17.09 -3.23 -11.18
N LEU A 274 17.57 -2.21 -10.49
CA LEU A 274 17.79 -0.89 -11.09
C LEU A 274 19.23 -0.74 -11.60
N PRO A 275 19.42 -0.26 -12.84
CA PRO A 275 20.72 0.19 -13.30
C PRO A 275 21.26 1.30 -12.41
N GLN A 276 22.61 1.44 -12.39
CA GLN A 276 23.26 2.49 -11.63
C GLN A 276 22.75 3.88 -12.04
N GLY A 277 22.34 4.67 -11.04
CA GLY A 277 21.83 6.03 -11.23
C GLY A 277 20.31 6.10 -11.49
N GLU A 278 19.63 4.98 -11.64
CA GLU A 278 18.16 4.97 -11.67
C GLU A 278 17.60 4.91 -10.24
N ASN A 279 16.52 5.66 -9.98
CA ASN A 279 15.82 5.67 -8.71
C ASN A 279 14.40 5.13 -8.87
N GLU A 280 13.87 4.59 -7.78
CA GLU A 280 12.45 4.26 -7.71
C GLU A 280 11.59 5.49 -7.98
N HIS A 281 10.58 5.33 -8.82
CA HIS A 281 9.67 6.42 -9.15
C HIS A 281 8.29 5.93 -9.56
N MET A 282 7.34 6.85 -9.52
CA MET A 282 6.00 6.68 -10.06
C MET A 282 5.67 7.87 -10.94
N MET A 283 4.95 7.61 -12.02
CA MET A 283 4.58 8.62 -12.99
C MET A 283 3.17 8.37 -13.49
N TRP A 284 2.41 9.46 -13.64
CA TRP A 284 1.21 9.48 -14.45
C TRP A 284 1.39 10.43 -15.63
N ALA A 285 0.85 10.03 -16.75
CA ALA A 285 0.64 10.89 -17.90
C ALA A 285 -0.85 10.78 -18.33
N LEU A 286 -1.42 11.89 -18.68
CA LEU A 286 -2.79 12.00 -19.16
C LEU A 286 -2.77 12.56 -20.58
N GLU A 287 -3.42 11.87 -21.51
CA GLU A 287 -3.79 12.40 -22.82
C GLU A 287 -5.16 13.03 -22.74
N GLY A 288 -5.27 14.29 -23.16
CA GLY A 288 -6.51 15.06 -23.10
C GLY A 288 -6.29 16.51 -23.43
N THR A 289 -7.21 17.36 -23.04
CA THR A 289 -7.17 18.81 -23.29
C THR A 289 -7.27 19.55 -21.95
N PRO A 290 -6.16 20.13 -21.43
CA PRO A 290 -4.77 19.89 -21.83
C PRO A 290 -4.25 18.51 -21.39
N ALA A 291 -3.18 18.03 -22.01
CA ALA A 291 -2.42 16.90 -21.54
C ALA A 291 -1.61 17.28 -20.28
N SER A 292 -1.41 16.33 -19.39
CA SER A 292 -0.70 16.56 -18.12
C SER A 292 0.21 15.39 -17.75
N LYS A 293 1.28 15.67 -17.00
CA LYS A 293 2.19 14.64 -16.51
C LYS A 293 2.71 15.00 -15.12
N ILE A 294 2.80 14.00 -14.25
CA ILE A 294 3.42 14.11 -12.93
C ILE A 294 4.40 12.95 -12.71
N ARG A 295 5.53 13.22 -12.05
CA ARG A 295 6.47 12.21 -11.59
C ARG A 295 6.74 12.40 -10.10
N VAL A 296 6.80 11.31 -9.38
CA VAL A 296 7.15 11.23 -7.96
C VAL A 296 8.35 10.31 -7.82
N ASP A 297 9.51 10.87 -7.52
CA ASP A 297 10.69 10.10 -7.15
C ASP A 297 10.63 9.75 -5.66
N ARG A 298 11.19 8.61 -5.28
CA ARG A 298 11.07 8.10 -3.93
C ARG A 298 12.39 7.45 -3.48
N THR A 299 12.80 7.74 -2.25
CA THR A 299 14.06 7.26 -1.70
C THR A 299 13.91 6.37 -0.47
N HIS A 300 12.80 6.47 0.26
CA HIS A 300 12.56 5.76 1.53
C HIS A 300 11.15 5.17 1.56
N ALA A 301 10.91 4.10 0.79
CA ALA A 301 9.58 3.53 0.58
C ALA A 301 8.86 3.13 1.88
N VAL A 302 9.56 2.46 2.80
CA VAL A 302 9.00 2.00 4.07
C VAL A 302 8.60 3.17 4.96
N HIS A 303 9.50 4.16 5.11
CA HIS A 303 9.22 5.37 5.89
C HIS A 303 8.07 6.17 5.29
N SER A 304 8.09 6.40 3.98
CA SER A 304 7.02 7.13 3.28
C SER A 304 5.66 6.44 3.43
N SER A 305 5.63 5.11 3.33
CA SER A 305 4.40 4.34 3.50
C SER A 305 3.86 4.42 4.93
N ALA A 306 4.72 4.25 5.92
CA ALA A 306 4.36 4.36 7.33
C ALA A 306 3.91 5.78 7.70
N ALA A 307 4.58 6.80 7.15
CA ALA A 307 4.18 8.20 7.34
C ALA A 307 2.79 8.49 6.77
N CYS A 308 2.45 7.92 5.59
CA CYS A 308 1.10 8.04 5.04
C CYS A 308 0.05 7.46 5.99
N MET A 309 0.27 6.25 6.51
CA MET A 309 -0.65 5.63 7.47
C MET A 309 -0.86 6.50 8.71
N VAL A 310 0.24 6.95 9.32
CA VAL A 310 0.16 7.77 10.54
C VAL A 310 -0.48 9.14 10.27
N ASN A 311 -0.16 9.78 9.14
CA ASN A 311 -0.74 11.08 8.79
C ASN A 311 -2.24 11.00 8.48
N ARG A 312 -2.78 9.84 8.05
CA ARG A 312 -4.22 9.60 7.84
C ARG A 312 -5.01 9.38 9.13
N VAL A 313 -4.36 9.11 10.25
CA VAL A 313 -5.05 8.83 11.52
C VAL A 313 -6.13 9.86 11.86
N PRO A 314 -5.88 11.18 11.84
CA PRO A 314 -6.93 12.17 12.15
C PRO A 314 -8.07 12.17 11.12
N ASP A 315 -7.76 11.95 9.84
CA ASP A 315 -8.78 11.93 8.78
C ASP A 315 -9.73 10.74 8.95
N VAL A 316 -9.20 9.58 9.34
CA VAL A 316 -9.96 8.34 9.56
C VAL A 316 -10.84 8.43 10.79
N ILE A 317 -10.32 9.00 11.90
CA ILE A 317 -11.10 9.21 13.13
C ILE A 317 -12.26 10.19 12.89
N ALA A 318 -12.06 11.20 12.03
CA ALA A 318 -13.08 12.20 11.72
C ALA A 318 -14.05 11.76 10.60
N ALA A 319 -13.75 10.68 9.88
CA ALA A 319 -14.55 10.24 8.74
C ALA A 319 -15.87 9.57 9.19
N PRO A 320 -16.92 9.63 8.35
CA PRO A 320 -18.15 8.89 8.60
C PRO A 320 -17.90 7.37 8.59
N PRO A 321 -18.69 6.60 9.36
CA PRO A 321 -18.54 5.14 9.44
C PRO A 321 -18.65 4.43 8.09
N GLY A 322 -18.01 3.24 7.99
CA GLY A 322 -17.94 2.42 6.79
C GLY A 322 -16.59 2.48 6.11
N ILE A 323 -16.50 1.94 4.89
CA ILE A 323 -15.31 2.07 4.06
C ILE A 323 -15.19 3.52 3.56
N ARG A 324 -14.01 4.10 3.73
CA ARG A 324 -13.64 5.40 3.17
C ARG A 324 -12.39 5.26 2.33
N LEU A 325 -12.51 5.49 1.04
CA LEU A 325 -11.36 5.49 0.14
C LEU A 325 -10.51 6.76 0.37
N VAL A 326 -9.21 6.66 0.19
CA VAL A 326 -8.31 7.82 0.32
C VAL A 326 -8.71 8.96 -0.61
N SER A 327 -9.26 8.66 -1.79
CA SER A 327 -9.80 9.64 -2.75
C SER A 327 -10.98 10.45 -2.20
N GLN A 328 -11.66 9.98 -1.17
CA GLN A 328 -12.79 10.65 -0.50
C GLN A 328 -12.38 11.51 0.71
N MET A 329 -11.11 11.42 1.14
CA MET A 329 -10.60 12.12 2.33
C MET A 329 -9.78 13.38 2.01
N GLY A 330 -9.65 13.74 0.74
CA GLY A 330 -8.75 14.80 0.29
C GLY A 330 -7.27 14.36 0.22
N PRO A 331 -6.40 15.19 -0.39
CA PRO A 331 -4.96 14.92 -0.45
C PRO A 331 -4.35 14.74 0.92
N LEU A 332 -3.37 13.82 1.01
CA LEU A 332 -2.68 13.55 2.27
C LEU A 332 -1.92 14.79 2.75
N MET A 333 -2.12 15.17 4.02
CA MET A 333 -1.45 16.31 4.63
C MET A 333 -0.46 15.83 5.70
N PRO A 334 0.73 16.43 5.79
CA PRO A 334 1.64 16.14 6.88
C PRO A 334 1.03 16.63 8.21
N ARG A 335 1.01 15.75 9.21
CA ARG A 335 0.58 16.10 10.57
C ARG A 335 1.83 16.37 11.40
N LEU A 336 2.27 17.60 11.45
CA LEU A 336 3.46 17.98 12.22
C LEU A 336 3.20 17.82 13.71
N ALA A 337 4.27 17.55 14.48
CA ALA A 337 4.18 17.48 15.93
C ALA A 337 3.67 18.84 16.46
N GLY A 338 2.57 18.80 17.23
CA GLY A 338 1.94 20.00 17.78
C GLY A 338 1.00 20.76 16.84
N SER A 339 0.81 20.31 15.58
CA SER A 339 -0.25 20.87 14.72
C SER A 339 -1.63 20.38 15.20
N ARG A 340 -2.59 21.33 15.22
CA ARG A 340 -4.00 21.07 15.59
C ARG A 340 -4.73 20.37 14.46
#